data_e534cbbede81d6ae14317dea50d54622
#
_entry.id   e534cbbede81d6ae14317dea50d54622
#
_cell.length_a   1.000
_cell.length_b   1.000
_cell.length_c   1.000
_cell.angle_alpha   90.00
_cell.angle_beta   90.00
_cell.angle_gamma   90.00
#
_symmetry.space_group_name_H-M   'P 1'
#
loop_
_entity.id
_entity.type
_entity.pdbx_description
1 polymer ?
#
loop_
_entity_poly.entity_id
_entity_poly.type
_entity_poly.pdbx_seq_one_letter_code
_entity_poly.pdbx_strand_id
1 'polypeptide(L)'
;KQMDLYIDKFYGDNTFPFLKDGFSSALVKPAGYLDLKEFLTVSREYFRDNDVLIEEKFNFSEFNKKHISYKNLKAEKIIFCDGFRIKENPFFDYLPITPTKGELIQIKIPSLENLDKIISKGIYIIPNGDYMYTVGATYDRVDLTENLTEDGQQFLRDKLDEVLNVEYEIISSVAGVRPTVKDREPLIGMHKEFNNIGVFNGLGARGVLNAPHFSKEFSKGLISDSIYKFDFKTIDRFH
;
A
#
# COMPACT_ATOMS: atom_id res chain seq x y z
N LYS A 1 0.18 16.14 22.59
CA LYS A 1 -0.88 15.54 23.45
C LYS A 1 -1.54 14.28 22.83
N GLN A 2 -1.72 14.14 21.51
CA GLN A 2 -2.27 12.89 20.92
C GLN A 2 -1.23 11.77 20.75
N MET A 3 0.04 12.09 20.56
CA MET A 3 1.10 11.07 20.43
C MET A 3 1.38 10.32 21.73
N ASP A 4 1.18 10.93 22.87
CA ASP A 4 1.43 10.31 24.19
C ASP A 4 0.57 9.06 24.44
N LEU A 5 -0.58 8.96 23.75
CA LEU A 5 -1.47 7.79 23.81
C LEU A 5 -0.89 6.52 23.18
N TYR A 6 0.09 6.69 22.29
CA TYR A 6 0.67 5.59 21.51
C TYR A 6 2.12 5.27 21.93
N ILE A 7 2.73 6.10 22.76
CA ILE A 7 4.09 5.86 23.26
C ILE A 7 4.00 4.99 24.51
N ASP A 8 4.56 3.79 24.42
CA ASP A 8 4.61 2.84 25.53
C ASP A 8 5.84 3.07 26.42
N LYS A 9 6.98 3.36 25.79
CA LYS A 9 8.25 3.54 26.51
C LYS A 9 9.22 4.42 25.74
N PHE A 10 9.99 5.21 26.47
CA PHE A 10 11.18 5.91 25.95
C PHE A 10 12.44 5.13 26.31
N TYR A 11 13.39 5.13 25.40
CA TYR A 11 14.72 4.56 25.56
C TYR A 11 15.76 5.67 25.38
N GLY A 12 16.74 5.70 26.28
CA GLY A 12 17.89 6.58 26.15
C GLY A 12 18.83 6.17 25.03
N ASP A 13 19.82 7.00 24.79
CA ASP A 13 20.87 6.75 23.82
C ASP A 13 21.59 5.42 24.13
N ASN A 14 22.05 4.75 23.09
CA ASN A 14 22.81 3.50 23.18
C ASN A 14 22.07 2.31 23.80
N THR A 15 20.73 2.38 23.93
CA THR A 15 19.95 1.23 24.41
C THR A 15 19.99 0.04 23.43
N PHE A 16 20.16 0.32 22.14
CA PHE A 16 20.22 -0.68 21.08
C PHE A 16 21.58 -0.66 20.39
N PRO A 17 22.52 -1.56 20.72
CA PRO A 17 23.90 -1.53 20.20
C PRO A 17 24.01 -1.67 18.68
N PHE A 18 22.99 -2.21 18.02
CA PHE A 18 22.93 -2.33 16.57
C PHE A 18 22.52 -1.04 15.86
N LEU A 19 22.06 -0.02 16.58
CA LEU A 19 21.83 1.32 16.06
C LEU A 19 23.06 2.20 16.33
N LYS A 20 23.33 3.13 15.40
CA LYS A 20 24.37 4.14 15.61
C LYS A 20 24.03 5.03 16.81
N ASP A 21 25.07 5.49 17.48
CA ASP A 21 24.99 6.32 18.67
C ASP A 21 24.23 7.64 18.44
N GLY A 22 23.76 8.21 19.56
CA GLY A 22 23.13 9.53 19.58
C GLY A 22 21.62 9.51 19.26
N PHE A 23 20.96 8.36 19.35
CA PHE A 23 19.52 8.27 19.15
C PHE A 23 18.77 7.81 20.39
N SER A 24 18.04 8.73 20.98
CA SER A 24 16.94 8.36 21.87
C SER A 24 15.78 7.84 21.01
N SER A 25 15.08 6.84 21.49
CA SER A 25 13.98 6.21 20.77
C SER A 25 12.74 6.05 21.62
N ALA A 26 11.59 5.89 20.96
CA ALA A 26 10.32 5.63 21.62
C ALA A 26 9.68 4.36 21.03
N LEU A 27 9.17 3.51 21.90
CA LEU A 27 8.35 2.36 21.52
C LEU A 27 6.92 2.82 21.33
N VAL A 28 6.39 2.62 20.12
CA VAL A 28 5.01 2.97 19.75
C VAL A 28 4.18 1.69 19.73
N LYS A 29 3.01 1.73 20.37
CA LYS A 29 2.02 0.65 20.41
C LYS A 29 0.59 1.18 20.25
N PRO A 30 -0.34 0.44 19.62
CA PRO A 30 -0.08 -0.82 18.91
C PRO A 30 0.62 -0.55 17.57
N ALA A 31 1.51 -1.43 17.18
CA ALA A 31 2.17 -1.40 15.88
C ALA A 31 2.26 -2.82 15.32
N GLY A 32 2.31 -2.96 14.00
CA GLY A 32 2.41 -4.24 13.34
C GLY A 32 2.64 -4.08 11.85
N TYR A 33 2.88 -5.18 11.19
CA TYR A 33 2.99 -5.26 9.73
C TYR A 33 2.28 -6.52 9.23
N LEU A 34 1.95 -6.49 7.96
CA LEU A 34 1.37 -7.63 7.24
C LEU A 34 2.42 -8.15 6.27
N ASP A 35 2.67 -9.46 6.28
CA ASP A 35 3.36 -10.09 5.15
C ASP A 35 2.45 -10.01 3.92
N LEU A 36 2.71 -8.99 3.12
CA LEU A 36 1.87 -8.67 1.97
C LEU A 36 2.00 -9.71 0.85
N LYS A 37 3.19 -10.31 0.71
CA LYS A 37 3.44 -11.34 -0.30
C LYS A 37 2.63 -12.59 0.03
N GLU A 38 2.71 -13.07 1.25
CA GLU A 38 1.95 -14.23 1.69
C GLU A 38 0.45 -13.95 1.64
N PHE A 39 0.00 -12.82 2.17
CA PHE A 39 -1.41 -12.42 2.13
C PHE A 39 -1.99 -12.42 0.71
N LEU A 40 -1.27 -11.84 -0.26
CA LEU A 40 -1.74 -11.81 -1.65
C LEU A 40 -1.70 -13.19 -2.30
N THR A 41 -0.71 -14.02 -1.98
CA THR A 41 -0.62 -15.39 -2.48
C THR A 41 -1.80 -16.22 -2.01
N VAL A 42 -2.05 -16.27 -0.70
CA VAL A 42 -3.15 -17.02 -0.10
C VAL A 42 -4.52 -16.48 -0.58
N SER A 43 -4.65 -15.15 -0.71
CA SER A 43 -5.89 -14.55 -1.23
C SER A 43 -6.15 -14.96 -2.68
N ARG A 44 -5.12 -15.01 -3.53
CA ARG A 44 -5.23 -15.43 -4.92
C ARG A 44 -5.61 -16.91 -5.03
N GLU A 45 -4.98 -17.76 -4.23
CA GLU A 45 -5.31 -19.18 -4.14
C GLU A 45 -6.77 -19.37 -3.70
N TYR A 46 -7.20 -18.68 -2.64
CA TYR A 46 -8.58 -18.72 -2.18
C TYR A 46 -9.58 -18.35 -3.28
N PHE A 47 -9.34 -17.27 -4.03
CA PHE A 47 -10.25 -16.86 -5.10
C PHE A 47 -10.23 -17.84 -6.28
N ARG A 48 -9.07 -18.43 -6.59
CA ARG A 48 -8.96 -19.47 -7.63
C ARG A 48 -9.71 -20.72 -7.25
N ASP A 49 -9.53 -21.23 -6.03
CA ASP A 49 -10.16 -22.44 -5.53
C ASP A 49 -11.68 -22.34 -5.40
N ASN A 50 -12.20 -21.11 -5.35
CA ASN A 50 -13.63 -20.84 -5.35
C ASN A 50 -14.18 -20.43 -6.73
N ASP A 51 -13.41 -20.57 -7.80
CA ASP A 51 -13.80 -20.24 -9.19
C ASP A 51 -14.29 -18.79 -9.38
N VAL A 52 -13.78 -17.84 -8.57
CA VAL A 52 -14.15 -16.43 -8.64
C VAL A 52 -13.00 -15.51 -9.08
N LEU A 53 -11.89 -16.08 -9.54
CA LEU A 53 -10.74 -15.36 -10.09
C LEU A 53 -10.59 -15.61 -11.58
N ILE A 54 -10.50 -14.53 -12.35
CA ILE A 54 -10.11 -14.57 -13.76
C ILE A 54 -8.78 -13.84 -13.89
N GLU A 55 -7.75 -14.57 -14.27
CA GLU A 55 -6.39 -14.04 -14.39
C GLU A 55 -6.14 -13.53 -15.81
N GLU A 56 -6.70 -12.37 -16.12
CA GLU A 56 -6.47 -11.70 -17.41
C GLU A 56 -6.44 -10.19 -17.27
N LYS A 57 -5.84 -9.51 -18.24
CA LYS A 57 -5.93 -8.05 -18.34
C LYS A 57 -7.33 -7.68 -18.82
N PHE A 58 -8.05 -6.83 -18.05
CA PHE A 58 -9.36 -6.32 -18.44
C PHE A 58 -9.26 -5.50 -19.73
N ASN A 59 -10.11 -5.83 -20.70
CA ASN A 59 -10.17 -5.15 -21.99
C ASN A 59 -11.44 -4.29 -22.06
N PHE A 60 -11.29 -2.98 -21.97
CA PHE A 60 -12.42 -2.04 -22.01
C PHE A 60 -13.25 -2.12 -23.29
N SER A 61 -12.69 -2.57 -24.43
CA SER A 61 -13.43 -2.73 -25.67
C SER A 61 -14.46 -3.87 -25.64
N GLU A 62 -14.29 -4.82 -24.74
CA GLU A 62 -15.20 -5.96 -24.53
C GLU A 62 -16.22 -5.72 -23.42
N PHE A 63 -16.14 -4.56 -22.76
CA PHE A 63 -17.03 -4.19 -21.66
C PHE A 63 -18.26 -3.43 -22.17
N ASN A 64 -19.44 -3.94 -21.83
CA ASN A 64 -20.70 -3.27 -22.11
C ASN A 64 -21.23 -2.55 -20.85
N LYS A 65 -21.09 -1.23 -20.83
CA LYS A 65 -21.49 -0.39 -19.70
C LYS A 65 -23.01 -0.28 -19.46
N LYS A 66 -23.83 -0.60 -20.48
CA LYS A 66 -25.29 -0.55 -20.33
C LYS A 66 -25.85 -1.77 -19.58
N HIS A 67 -25.20 -2.91 -19.75
CA HIS A 67 -25.65 -4.18 -19.19
C HIS A 67 -24.70 -4.72 -18.12
N ILE A 68 -23.64 -3.98 -17.81
CA ILE A 68 -22.54 -4.42 -16.93
C ILE A 68 -22.13 -5.85 -17.25
N SER A 69 -21.71 -6.05 -18.48
CA SER A 69 -21.26 -7.36 -18.96
C SER A 69 -19.87 -7.28 -19.58
N TYR A 70 -19.09 -8.31 -19.33
CA TYR A 70 -17.74 -8.48 -19.83
C TYR A 70 -17.60 -9.92 -20.33
N LYS A 71 -17.39 -10.09 -21.64
CA LYS A 71 -17.42 -11.43 -22.29
C LYS A 71 -18.74 -12.17 -21.95
N ASN A 72 -18.64 -13.33 -21.31
CA ASN A 72 -19.76 -14.15 -20.86
C ASN A 72 -20.26 -13.82 -19.44
N LEU A 73 -19.61 -12.87 -18.77
CA LEU A 73 -19.98 -12.47 -17.42
C LEU A 73 -21.03 -11.36 -17.43
N LYS A 74 -21.92 -11.38 -16.46
CA LYS A 74 -22.88 -10.32 -16.16
C LYS A 74 -22.80 -10.01 -14.67
N ALA A 75 -22.88 -8.74 -14.31
CA ALA A 75 -22.89 -8.28 -12.94
C ALA A 75 -23.92 -7.16 -12.73
N GLU A 76 -24.29 -6.92 -11.50
CA GLU A 76 -25.10 -5.75 -11.14
C GLU A 76 -24.23 -4.50 -11.06
N LYS A 77 -23.00 -4.65 -10.58
CA LYS A 77 -22.03 -3.57 -10.42
C LYS A 77 -20.63 -4.04 -10.80
N ILE A 78 -19.81 -3.10 -11.24
CA ILE A 78 -18.37 -3.28 -11.41
C ILE A 78 -17.62 -2.25 -10.60
N ILE A 79 -16.56 -2.68 -9.89
CA ILE A 79 -15.69 -1.81 -9.11
C ILE A 79 -14.26 -1.92 -9.65
N PHE A 80 -13.73 -0.82 -10.12
CA PHE A 80 -12.37 -0.74 -10.64
C PHE A 80 -11.37 -0.48 -9.52
N CYS A 81 -10.35 -1.32 -9.42
CA CYS A 81 -9.27 -1.25 -8.44
C CYS A 81 -7.90 -1.13 -9.14
N ASP A 82 -7.81 -0.28 -10.16
CA ASP A 82 -6.71 -0.21 -11.14
C ASP A 82 -5.37 0.28 -10.56
N GLY A 83 -5.35 0.72 -9.30
CA GLY A 83 -4.15 1.30 -8.69
C GLY A 83 -3.68 2.55 -9.45
N PHE A 84 -2.37 2.66 -9.70
CA PHE A 84 -1.80 3.82 -10.40
C PHE A 84 -2.18 3.90 -11.87
N ARG A 85 -2.67 2.80 -12.47
CA ARG A 85 -3.11 2.73 -13.87
C ARG A 85 -4.51 3.28 -14.11
N ILE A 86 -5.16 3.86 -13.11
CA ILE A 86 -6.50 4.45 -13.25
C ILE A 86 -6.60 5.49 -14.38
N LYS A 87 -5.48 6.11 -14.77
CA LYS A 87 -5.44 7.02 -15.92
C LYS A 87 -5.69 6.35 -17.28
N GLU A 88 -5.58 5.03 -17.36
CA GLU A 88 -5.93 4.22 -18.53
C GLU A 88 -7.41 3.83 -18.52
N ASN A 89 -8.13 4.08 -17.40
CA ASN A 89 -9.54 3.72 -17.26
C ASN A 89 -10.44 4.85 -17.79
N PRO A 90 -11.21 4.63 -18.87
CA PRO A 90 -12.01 5.67 -19.53
C PRO A 90 -13.17 6.19 -18.67
N PHE A 91 -13.48 5.54 -17.55
CA PHE A 91 -14.51 5.99 -16.61
C PHE A 91 -13.96 6.88 -15.51
N PHE A 92 -12.66 6.77 -15.19
CA PHE A 92 -12.07 7.40 -14.02
C PHE A 92 -10.72 8.10 -14.27
N ASP A 93 -10.35 8.32 -15.54
CA ASP A 93 -9.12 9.04 -15.95
C ASP A 93 -9.07 10.49 -15.46
N TYR A 94 -10.24 11.09 -15.19
CA TYR A 94 -10.37 12.45 -14.65
C TYR A 94 -9.94 12.56 -13.18
N LEU A 95 -9.91 11.46 -12.43
CA LEU A 95 -9.58 11.51 -11.01
C LEU A 95 -8.12 11.94 -10.76
N PRO A 96 -7.87 12.80 -9.75
CA PRO A 96 -6.58 13.47 -9.56
C PRO A 96 -5.57 12.58 -8.85
N ILE A 97 -5.23 11.44 -9.44
CA ILE A 97 -4.16 10.59 -8.93
C ILE A 97 -2.78 11.23 -9.21
N THR A 98 -1.88 11.13 -8.25
CA THR A 98 -0.49 11.56 -8.33
C THR A 98 0.43 10.38 -7.96
N PRO A 99 0.66 9.44 -8.87
CA PRO A 99 1.41 8.23 -8.56
C PRO A 99 2.80 8.53 -8.00
N THR A 100 3.29 7.64 -7.15
CA THR A 100 4.60 7.80 -6.53
C THR A 100 5.29 6.45 -6.46
N LYS A 101 6.43 6.34 -7.12
CA LYS A 101 7.28 5.16 -7.07
C LYS A 101 7.96 5.05 -5.71
N GLY A 102 8.18 3.84 -5.26
CA GLY A 102 9.00 3.51 -4.11
C GLY A 102 9.80 2.25 -4.35
N GLU A 103 11.08 2.31 -4.01
CA GLU A 103 11.96 1.16 -4.04
C GLU A 103 12.17 0.63 -2.63
N LEU A 104 12.31 -0.68 -2.51
CA LEU A 104 12.58 -1.42 -1.29
C LEU A 104 13.79 -2.31 -1.54
N ILE A 105 14.55 -2.58 -0.50
CA ILE A 105 15.57 -3.63 -0.49
C ILE A 105 15.26 -4.66 0.59
N GLN A 106 15.60 -5.91 0.33
CA GLN A 106 15.68 -6.94 1.35
C GLN A 106 17.13 -7.13 1.76
N ILE A 107 17.38 -7.09 3.05
CA ILE A 107 18.70 -7.26 3.62
C ILE A 107 18.72 -8.42 4.61
N LYS A 108 19.89 -9.02 4.81
CA LYS A 108 20.17 -9.99 5.85
C LYS A 108 21.13 -9.36 6.86
N ILE A 109 20.82 -9.48 8.16
CA ILE A 109 21.66 -8.98 9.26
C ILE A 109 21.92 -10.15 10.22
N PRO A 110 22.99 -10.93 9.99
CA PRO A 110 23.23 -12.16 10.76
C PRO A 110 23.45 -11.94 12.28
N SER A 111 23.86 -10.75 12.67
CA SER A 111 24.09 -10.37 14.08
C SER A 111 22.82 -9.98 14.82
N LEU A 112 21.68 -9.82 14.16
CA LEU A 112 20.40 -9.42 14.77
C LEU A 112 19.43 -10.60 14.86
N GLU A 113 19.76 -11.53 15.73
CA GLU A 113 18.84 -12.58 16.11
C GLU A 113 17.69 -11.99 16.94
N ASN A 114 16.44 -12.28 16.57
CA ASN A 114 15.23 -11.93 17.34
C ASN A 114 14.87 -10.43 17.45
N LEU A 115 15.28 -9.59 16.51
CA LEU A 115 14.68 -8.25 16.45
C LEU A 115 13.20 -8.38 15.98
N ASP A 116 12.29 -8.17 16.90
CA ASP A 116 10.83 -8.26 16.71
C ASP A 116 10.17 -6.88 16.48
N LYS A 117 10.96 -5.82 16.39
CA LYS A 117 10.49 -4.44 16.31
C LYS A 117 10.78 -3.82 14.95
N ILE A 118 9.81 -3.06 14.45
CA ILE A 118 10.03 -2.19 13.31
C ILE A 118 10.85 -0.98 13.75
N ILE A 119 11.93 -0.71 13.06
CA ILE A 119 12.71 0.52 13.22
C ILE A 119 12.18 1.56 12.24
N SER A 120 11.91 2.78 12.70
CA SER A 120 11.47 3.90 11.86
C SER A 120 12.35 5.12 12.11
N LYS A 121 13.21 5.45 11.13
CA LYS A 121 14.08 6.63 11.14
C LYS A 121 14.43 7.08 9.72
N GLY A 122 13.57 7.89 9.15
CA GLY A 122 13.71 8.31 7.74
C GLY A 122 13.43 7.19 6.73
N ILE A 123 13.65 5.95 7.12
CA ILE A 123 13.25 4.71 6.46
C ILE A 123 12.57 3.79 7.48
N TYR A 124 11.96 2.71 7.00
CA TYR A 124 11.49 1.60 7.83
C TYR A 124 12.42 0.40 7.63
N ILE A 125 12.77 -0.29 8.73
CA ILE A 125 13.42 -1.59 8.71
C ILE A 125 12.46 -2.54 9.40
N ILE A 126 11.89 -3.46 8.63
CA ILE A 126 10.80 -4.36 9.04
C ILE A 126 11.33 -5.78 9.10
N PRO A 127 11.28 -6.46 10.25
CA PRO A 127 11.72 -7.85 10.37
C PRO A 127 10.79 -8.80 9.61
N ASN A 128 11.38 -9.75 8.85
CA ASN A 128 10.65 -10.76 8.09
C ASN A 128 10.93 -12.20 8.58
N GLY A 129 11.61 -12.35 9.74
CA GLY A 129 12.12 -13.63 10.23
C GLY A 129 13.45 -14.03 9.59
N ASP A 130 14.09 -15.08 10.11
CA ASP A 130 15.31 -15.67 9.56
C ASP A 130 16.44 -14.67 9.26
N TYR A 131 16.64 -13.68 10.13
CA TYR A 131 17.61 -12.59 9.98
C TYR A 131 17.34 -11.68 8.76
N MET A 132 16.18 -11.81 8.12
CA MET A 132 15.79 -11.02 6.96
C MET A 132 15.00 -9.79 7.35
N TYR A 133 15.24 -8.68 6.64
CA TYR A 133 14.56 -7.42 6.87
C TYR A 133 14.18 -6.76 5.54
N THR A 134 12.99 -6.18 5.49
CA THR A 134 12.58 -5.29 4.40
C THR A 134 12.87 -3.85 4.77
N VAL A 135 13.57 -3.14 3.91
CA VAL A 135 13.97 -1.74 4.12
C VAL A 135 13.36 -0.86 3.06
N GLY A 136 12.81 0.26 3.47
CA GLY A 136 12.25 1.24 2.54
C GLY A 136 11.62 2.46 3.19
N ALA A 137 11.18 3.32 2.36
CA ALA A 137 11.17 3.25 0.91
C ALA A 137 11.63 4.58 0.32
N THR A 138 12.08 4.53 -0.91
CA THR A 138 12.27 5.75 -1.70
C THR A 138 10.93 6.42 -2.03
N TYR A 139 10.99 7.65 -2.54
CA TYR A 139 9.80 8.42 -2.89
C TYR A 139 10.08 9.24 -4.16
N ASP A 140 9.70 8.71 -5.33
CA ASP A 140 9.89 9.36 -6.62
C ASP A 140 8.53 9.63 -7.29
N ARG A 141 8.39 10.81 -7.86
CA ARG A 141 7.19 11.25 -8.60
C ARG A 141 7.43 11.44 -10.10
N VAL A 142 8.66 11.27 -10.54
CA VAL A 142 9.08 11.51 -11.93
C VAL A 142 9.17 10.18 -12.67
N ASP A 143 9.98 9.26 -12.14
CA ASP A 143 10.03 7.90 -12.67
C ASP A 143 8.88 7.07 -12.09
N LEU A 144 7.94 6.71 -12.94
CA LEU A 144 6.79 5.87 -12.59
C LEU A 144 6.90 4.46 -13.17
N THR A 145 8.09 4.06 -13.58
CA THR A 145 8.36 2.66 -13.96
C THR A 145 8.55 1.77 -12.73
N GLU A 146 8.42 0.48 -12.90
CA GLU A 146 8.73 -0.50 -11.84
C GLU A 146 10.20 -0.98 -11.91
N ASN A 147 11.06 -0.24 -12.63
CA ASN A 147 12.49 -0.51 -12.71
C ASN A 147 13.20 0.05 -11.49
N LEU A 148 14.25 -0.64 -11.05
CA LEU A 148 15.15 -0.12 -10.01
C LEU A 148 16.03 1.00 -10.56
N THR A 149 16.38 1.96 -9.72
CA THR A 149 17.30 3.04 -10.06
C THR A 149 18.55 3.00 -9.17
N GLU A 150 19.68 3.38 -9.72
CA GLU A 150 20.93 3.46 -8.96
C GLU A 150 20.81 4.47 -7.80
N ASP A 151 20.24 5.63 -8.06
CA ASP A 151 20.00 6.68 -7.05
C ASP A 151 19.08 6.18 -5.91
N GLY A 152 18.01 5.44 -6.25
CA GLY A 152 17.11 4.88 -5.25
C GLY A 152 17.78 3.83 -4.38
N GLN A 153 18.59 2.95 -4.98
CA GLN A 153 19.34 1.94 -4.26
C GLN A 153 20.44 2.58 -3.39
N GLN A 154 21.12 3.60 -3.89
CA GLN A 154 22.14 4.33 -3.12
C GLN A 154 21.50 5.08 -1.94
N PHE A 155 20.38 5.76 -2.15
CA PHE A 155 19.64 6.40 -1.07
C PHE A 155 19.31 5.42 0.08
N LEU A 156 18.84 4.21 -0.26
CA LEU A 156 18.51 3.22 0.77
C LEU A 156 19.75 2.72 1.54
N ARG A 157 20.89 2.54 0.84
CA ARG A 157 22.16 2.21 1.50
C ARG A 157 22.62 3.32 2.44
N ASP A 158 22.64 4.56 1.97
CA ASP A 158 23.06 5.71 2.76
C ASP A 158 22.20 5.83 4.04
N LYS A 159 20.88 5.61 3.90
CA LYS A 159 19.97 5.62 5.05
C LYS A 159 20.18 4.46 6.01
N LEU A 160 20.51 3.28 5.53
CA LEU A 160 20.89 2.16 6.38
C LEU A 160 22.16 2.46 7.14
N ASP A 161 23.17 3.00 6.44
CA ASP A 161 24.46 3.35 7.02
C ASP A 161 24.35 4.51 8.03
N GLU A 162 23.36 5.38 7.91
CA GLU A 162 23.03 6.39 8.93
C GLU A 162 22.42 5.78 10.21
N VAL A 163 21.75 4.64 10.11
CA VAL A 163 20.94 4.06 11.18
C VAL A 163 21.63 2.88 11.86
N LEU A 164 22.19 1.97 11.06
CA LEU A 164 22.75 0.71 11.56
C LEU A 164 24.22 0.82 11.91
N ASN A 165 24.59 0.17 13.03
CA ASN A 165 25.97 -0.03 13.50
C ASN A 165 26.38 -1.51 13.38
N VAL A 166 25.84 -2.20 12.38
CA VAL A 166 26.10 -3.62 12.11
C VAL A 166 26.19 -3.85 10.62
N GLU A 167 26.93 -4.88 10.22
CA GLU A 167 27.03 -5.28 8.83
C GLU A 167 25.74 -5.93 8.34
N TYR A 168 25.41 -5.70 7.08
CA TYR A 168 24.26 -6.28 6.40
C TYR A 168 24.62 -6.67 4.97
N GLU A 169 23.87 -7.60 4.41
CA GLU A 169 23.97 -8.05 3.03
C GLU A 169 22.66 -7.72 2.29
N ILE A 170 22.74 -7.13 1.10
CA ILE A 170 21.56 -6.89 0.25
C ILE A 170 21.26 -8.18 -0.52
N ILE A 171 20.08 -8.72 -0.33
CA ILE A 171 19.64 -9.99 -0.94
C ILE A 171 18.83 -9.74 -2.22
N SER A 172 17.93 -8.75 -2.20
CA SER A 172 17.10 -8.42 -3.36
C SER A 172 16.56 -7.00 -3.27
N SER A 173 16.04 -6.51 -4.38
CA SER A 173 15.41 -5.20 -4.47
C SER A 173 14.14 -5.29 -5.30
N VAL A 174 13.15 -4.45 -4.98
CA VAL A 174 11.89 -4.35 -5.72
C VAL A 174 11.46 -2.89 -5.82
N ALA A 175 10.73 -2.56 -6.86
CA ALA A 175 10.09 -1.27 -7.03
C ALA A 175 8.59 -1.42 -7.25
N GLY A 176 7.81 -0.41 -6.88
CA GLY A 176 6.37 -0.40 -7.12
C GLY A 176 5.82 1.01 -7.08
N VAL A 177 4.70 1.23 -7.76
CA VAL A 177 4.09 2.55 -7.89
C VAL A 177 2.81 2.63 -7.05
N ARG A 178 2.82 3.55 -6.10
CA ARG A 178 1.70 3.79 -5.18
C ARG A 178 0.66 4.69 -5.84
N PRO A 179 -0.63 4.36 -5.74
CA PRO A 179 -1.72 5.23 -6.21
C PRO A 179 -1.98 6.35 -5.19
N THR A 180 -1.07 7.31 -5.10
CA THR A 180 -1.21 8.44 -4.17
C THR A 180 -2.13 9.52 -4.72
N VAL A 181 -2.77 10.27 -3.82
CA VAL A 181 -3.62 11.41 -4.11
C VAL A 181 -3.10 12.62 -3.34
N LYS A 182 -3.20 13.81 -3.92
CA LYS A 182 -2.63 15.03 -3.32
C LYS A 182 -3.25 15.36 -1.97
N ASP A 183 -4.55 15.17 -1.82
CA ASP A 183 -5.29 15.41 -0.57
C ASP A 183 -5.18 14.25 0.44
N ARG A 184 -4.54 13.12 0.06
CA ARG A 184 -4.36 11.91 0.87
C ARG A 184 -5.68 11.23 1.28
N GLU A 185 -6.79 11.59 0.67
CA GLU A 185 -8.08 10.94 0.83
C GLU A 185 -8.28 9.86 -0.23
N PRO A 186 -9.00 8.77 0.04
CA PRO A 186 -9.17 7.70 -0.93
C PRO A 186 -10.00 8.14 -2.14
N LEU A 187 -9.82 7.46 -3.26
CA LEU A 187 -10.67 7.61 -4.44
C LEU A 187 -11.67 6.45 -4.47
N ILE A 188 -12.76 6.60 -3.73
CA ILE A 188 -13.79 5.57 -3.56
C ILE A 188 -15.16 6.17 -3.84
N GLY A 189 -15.97 5.46 -4.61
CA GLY A 189 -17.35 5.88 -4.90
C GLY A 189 -17.87 5.35 -6.22
N MET A 190 -19.11 5.71 -6.54
CA MET A 190 -19.76 5.35 -7.79
C MET A 190 -19.58 6.47 -8.83
N HIS A 191 -19.57 6.11 -10.11
CA HIS A 191 -19.47 7.06 -11.19
C HIS A 191 -20.74 7.94 -11.26
N LYS A 192 -20.57 9.24 -11.53
CA LYS A 192 -21.67 10.22 -11.55
C LYS A 192 -22.82 9.86 -12.51
N GLU A 193 -22.48 9.37 -13.70
CA GLU A 193 -23.47 9.04 -14.75
C GLU A 193 -23.86 7.57 -14.75
N PHE A 194 -23.04 6.69 -14.19
CA PHE A 194 -23.23 5.24 -14.18
C PHE A 194 -23.22 4.72 -12.73
N ASN A 195 -24.39 4.67 -12.11
CA ASN A 195 -24.56 4.27 -10.71
C ASN A 195 -24.20 2.81 -10.41
N ASN A 196 -23.87 2.03 -11.42
CA ASN A 196 -23.42 0.64 -11.35
C ASN A 196 -21.93 0.45 -11.70
N ILE A 197 -21.21 1.55 -11.93
CA ILE A 197 -19.75 1.56 -12.16
C ILE A 197 -19.10 2.33 -11.02
N GLY A 198 -18.23 1.70 -10.28
CA GLY A 198 -17.55 2.30 -9.13
C GLY A 198 -16.03 2.16 -9.20
N VAL A 199 -15.36 2.86 -8.30
CA VAL A 199 -13.92 2.84 -8.11
C VAL A 199 -13.57 2.65 -6.65
N PHE A 200 -12.52 1.89 -6.39
CA PHE A 200 -11.89 1.75 -5.08
C PHE A 200 -10.38 1.89 -5.26
N ASN A 201 -9.85 3.08 -4.98
CA ASN A 201 -8.48 3.42 -5.33
C ASN A 201 -7.92 4.53 -4.40
N GLY A 202 -6.74 5.05 -4.70
CA GLY A 202 -6.17 6.23 -4.06
C GLY A 202 -5.66 6.03 -2.63
N LEU A 203 -5.46 4.78 -2.19
CA LEU A 203 -5.03 4.47 -0.80
C LEU A 203 -3.56 4.80 -0.52
N GLY A 204 -2.77 5.04 -1.56
CA GLY A 204 -1.37 5.47 -1.47
C GLY A 204 -0.49 4.54 -0.64
N ALA A 205 0.38 5.12 0.17
CA ALA A 205 1.30 4.36 1.03
C ALA A 205 0.62 3.71 2.26
N ARG A 206 -0.65 4.00 2.52
CA ARG A 206 -1.41 3.49 3.68
C ARG A 206 -2.46 2.44 3.29
N GLY A 207 -2.32 1.85 2.11
CA GLY A 207 -3.29 0.89 1.58
C GLY A 207 -3.55 -0.28 2.53
N VAL A 208 -2.51 -0.90 3.06
CA VAL A 208 -2.62 -2.04 3.99
C VAL A 208 -3.42 -1.68 5.26
N LEU A 209 -3.17 -0.50 5.82
CA LEU A 209 -3.87 -0.02 7.02
C LEU A 209 -5.34 0.33 6.74
N ASN A 210 -5.58 1.00 5.61
CA ASN A 210 -6.86 1.65 5.34
C ASN A 210 -7.84 0.76 4.55
N ALA A 211 -7.33 -0.16 3.70
CA ALA A 211 -8.19 -0.98 2.85
C ALA A 211 -9.24 -1.79 3.62
N PRO A 212 -8.95 -2.42 4.76
CA PRO A 212 -9.95 -3.19 5.50
C PRO A 212 -11.13 -2.34 5.97
N HIS A 213 -10.86 -1.13 6.47
CA HIS A 213 -11.90 -0.21 6.92
C HIS A 213 -12.74 0.28 5.73
N PHE A 214 -12.10 0.88 4.74
CA PHE A 214 -12.81 1.45 3.60
C PHE A 214 -13.55 0.42 2.75
N SER A 215 -13.00 -0.78 2.56
CA SER A 215 -13.68 -1.83 1.80
C SER A 215 -14.93 -2.31 2.53
N LYS A 216 -14.87 -2.46 3.85
CA LYS A 216 -16.03 -2.83 4.67
C LYS A 216 -17.14 -1.78 4.57
N GLU A 217 -16.81 -0.50 4.71
CA GLU A 217 -17.79 0.58 4.62
C GLU A 217 -18.37 0.71 3.20
N PHE A 218 -17.51 0.64 2.18
CA PHE A 218 -17.97 0.71 0.79
C PHE A 218 -18.86 -0.47 0.43
N SER A 219 -18.55 -1.68 0.86
CA SER A 219 -19.39 -2.86 0.64
C SER A 219 -20.78 -2.70 1.26
N LYS A 220 -20.89 -2.16 2.48
CA LYS A 220 -22.18 -1.85 3.10
C LYS A 220 -23.01 -0.90 2.22
N GLY A 221 -22.38 0.16 1.69
CA GLY A 221 -23.04 1.09 0.79
C GLY A 221 -23.48 0.45 -0.53
N LEU A 222 -22.71 -0.50 -1.05
CA LEU A 222 -23.06 -1.22 -2.31
C LEU A 222 -24.27 -2.16 -2.15
N ILE A 223 -24.49 -2.69 -0.95
CA ILE A 223 -25.57 -3.65 -0.65
C ILE A 223 -26.81 -2.94 -0.12
N SER A 224 -26.68 -1.69 0.35
CA SER A 224 -27.79 -0.96 0.95
C SER A 224 -28.81 -0.54 -0.11
N ASP A 225 -30.10 -0.78 0.14
CA ASP A 225 -31.23 -0.30 -0.66
C ASP A 225 -31.56 1.18 -0.41
N SER A 226 -30.88 1.81 0.52
CA SER A 226 -31.05 3.23 0.89
C SER A 226 -29.80 4.04 0.61
N ILE A 227 -29.90 5.37 0.61
CA ILE A 227 -28.75 6.25 0.53
C ILE A 227 -27.83 6.02 1.73
N TYR A 228 -26.70 5.36 1.48
CA TYR A 228 -25.69 5.09 2.50
C TYR A 228 -24.77 6.30 2.64
N LYS A 229 -24.61 6.79 3.87
CA LYS A 229 -23.72 7.90 4.18
C LYS A 229 -22.38 7.33 4.66
N PHE A 230 -21.36 7.48 3.85
CA PHE A 230 -19.99 7.08 4.20
C PHE A 230 -19.41 8.01 5.28
N ASP A 231 -18.54 7.47 6.13
CA ASP A 231 -17.77 8.20 7.13
C ASP A 231 -16.47 8.81 6.56
N PHE A 232 -16.27 8.73 5.26
CA PHE A 232 -15.13 9.26 4.53
C PHE A 232 -15.58 10.05 3.29
N LYS A 233 -14.65 10.85 2.73
CA LYS A 233 -14.90 11.60 1.50
C LYS A 233 -14.89 10.70 0.29
N THR A 234 -15.97 10.65 -0.45
CA THR A 234 -16.10 9.93 -1.72
C THR A 234 -15.51 10.71 -2.89
N ILE A 235 -15.50 10.09 -4.09
CA ILE A 235 -15.11 10.78 -5.33
C ILE A 235 -16.06 11.89 -5.73
N ASP A 236 -17.24 12.01 -5.14
CA ASP A 236 -18.21 13.08 -5.39
C ASP A 236 -17.62 14.48 -5.19
N ARG A 237 -16.56 14.61 -4.38
CA ARG A 237 -15.80 15.85 -4.21
C ARG A 237 -15.09 16.36 -5.47
N PHE A 238 -15.07 15.56 -6.55
CA PHE A 238 -14.48 15.90 -7.84
C PHE A 238 -15.52 16.06 -8.97
N HIS A 239 -16.78 16.13 -8.61
CA HIS A 239 -17.91 16.32 -9.52
C HIS A 239 -18.46 17.74 -9.51
#